data_29a0afe5b9eb057fbeffd4810245d08f
#
_entry.id   29a0afe5b9eb057fbeffd4810245d08f
#
_cell.length_a   1.000
_cell.length_b   1.000
_cell.length_c   1.000
_cell.angle_alpha   90.00
_cell.angle_beta   90.00
_cell.angle_gamma   90.00
#
_symmetry.space_group_name_H-M   'P 1'
#
loop_
_entity.id
_entity.type
_entity.pdbx_description
1 polymer ?
#
loop_
_entity_poly.entity_id
_entity_poly.type
_entity_poly.pdbx_seq_one_letter_code
_entity_poly.pdbx_strand_id
1 'polypeptide(L)'
;MDDQPQPWHELPAEVAAVLRPLLPELVDEIIEAVGTVPAYARPLEGDFGVGVRAGVQQALTHLVAEIEASGPVPRSDVYRQLGRGEARVGRSLDSLLSAYRIGARVTWRRAAAAGEEAALEPSTLYLLAESIFAYIDMLSAESAEGHALERTAIAGAAELARRRLVRLLVREPAAPVEAVHEAARVADWGLPRTVAAVAIEGHHPGRAIALPADAISEAIGELTCALVPDPDGPGRNGELQRAVSDAGVRAGLGTTVAWPDAALSFARARAALALAAPDGLVSARERAGELLLAGDRTLASEFAADRLAPLAHLSPGSRERLGMTLAAWLAEQGRLGPTARRLGIHPQTARYRLARLRELFGQALDDSEQRFWLDLALRVAADSH
;
A
#
# COMPACT_ATOMS: atom_id res chain seq x y z
N MET A 1 -23.21 3.22 25.61
CA MET A 1 -24.11 2.16 25.10
C MET A 1 -24.88 1.66 26.29
N ASP A 2 -26.19 1.84 26.23
CA ASP A 2 -27.15 1.94 27.32
C ASP A 2 -27.07 0.84 28.37
N ASP A 3 -27.20 1.29 29.62
CA ASP A 3 -27.39 0.55 30.87
C ASP A 3 -28.82 -0.01 30.95
N GLN A 4 -29.29 -0.69 29.88
CA GLN A 4 -30.55 -1.41 29.95
C GLN A 4 -30.34 -2.69 30.73
N PRO A 5 -31.19 -2.98 31.71
CA PRO A 5 -31.13 -4.25 32.46
C PRO A 5 -31.21 -5.41 31.46
N GLN A 6 -30.27 -6.33 31.55
CA GLN A 6 -30.22 -7.49 30.67
C GLN A 6 -31.31 -8.47 31.09
N PRO A 7 -32.00 -9.15 30.14
CA PRO A 7 -33.12 -10.05 30.48
C PRO A 7 -32.80 -11.13 31.50
N TRP A 8 -31.58 -11.64 31.52
CA TRP A 8 -31.16 -12.65 32.46
C TRP A 8 -31.07 -12.20 33.93
N HIS A 9 -31.00 -10.89 34.20
CA HIS A 9 -31.05 -10.33 35.54
C HIS A 9 -32.47 -10.28 36.12
N GLU A 10 -33.49 -10.45 35.28
CA GLU A 10 -34.89 -10.51 35.66
C GLU A 10 -35.34 -11.97 35.98
N LEU A 11 -34.49 -12.97 35.64
CA LEU A 11 -34.79 -14.38 35.91
C LEU A 11 -34.70 -14.69 37.41
N PRO A 12 -35.64 -15.47 37.96
CA PRO A 12 -35.53 -15.97 39.30
C PRO A 12 -34.30 -16.87 39.51
N ALA A 13 -33.60 -16.76 40.63
CA ALA A 13 -32.41 -17.56 40.95
C ALA A 13 -32.65 -19.09 40.87
N GLU A 14 -33.89 -19.53 41.00
CA GLU A 14 -34.32 -20.95 40.86
C GLU A 14 -34.00 -21.47 39.45
N VAL A 15 -34.02 -20.64 38.43
CA VAL A 15 -33.65 -21.02 37.04
C VAL A 15 -32.20 -21.48 36.99
N ALA A 16 -31.30 -20.80 37.67
CA ALA A 16 -29.90 -21.20 37.74
C ALA A 16 -29.72 -22.54 38.43
N ALA A 17 -30.49 -22.82 39.46
CA ALA A 17 -30.49 -24.13 40.15
C ALA A 17 -30.96 -25.29 39.23
N VAL A 18 -31.90 -25.01 38.32
CA VAL A 18 -32.35 -25.97 37.29
C VAL A 18 -31.30 -26.17 36.20
N LEU A 19 -30.61 -25.11 35.75
CA LEU A 19 -29.64 -25.18 34.65
C LEU A 19 -28.28 -25.77 35.08
N ARG A 20 -27.81 -25.48 36.27
CA ARG A 20 -26.48 -25.86 36.75
C ARG A 20 -26.16 -27.36 36.62
N PRO A 21 -27.06 -28.31 36.99
CA PRO A 21 -26.80 -29.74 36.82
C PRO A 21 -26.63 -30.18 35.36
N LEU A 22 -27.23 -29.44 34.42
CA LEU A 22 -27.20 -29.79 33.01
C LEU A 22 -25.88 -29.43 32.33
N LEU A 23 -25.08 -28.53 32.91
CA LEU A 23 -23.91 -27.94 32.24
C LEU A 23 -22.93 -28.94 31.65
N PRO A 24 -22.53 -30.03 32.33
CA PRO A 24 -21.58 -30.99 31.79
C PRO A 24 -22.07 -31.66 30.50
N GLU A 25 -23.32 -32.19 30.53
CA GLU A 25 -23.93 -32.86 29.37
C GLU A 25 -24.18 -31.87 28.23
N LEU A 26 -24.60 -30.64 28.55
CA LEU A 26 -24.89 -29.59 27.60
C LEU A 26 -23.62 -29.14 26.84
N VAL A 27 -22.46 -29.09 27.52
CA VAL A 27 -21.17 -28.81 26.86
C VAL A 27 -20.88 -29.86 25.79
N ASP A 28 -21.06 -31.17 26.12
CA ASP A 28 -20.80 -32.24 25.16
C ASP A 28 -21.75 -32.21 23.96
N GLU A 29 -23.04 -32.01 24.20
CA GLU A 29 -24.05 -31.88 23.13
C GLU A 29 -23.77 -30.66 22.20
N ILE A 30 -23.36 -29.52 22.75
CA ILE A 30 -23.02 -28.33 21.96
C ILE A 30 -21.78 -28.62 21.12
N ILE A 31 -20.75 -29.24 21.67
CA ILE A 31 -19.52 -29.56 20.94
C ILE A 31 -19.80 -30.51 19.77
N GLU A 32 -20.62 -31.55 20.00
CA GLU A 32 -21.04 -32.46 18.94
C GLU A 32 -21.82 -31.71 17.84
N ALA A 33 -22.79 -30.86 18.20
CA ALA A 33 -23.58 -30.09 17.29
C ALA A 33 -22.76 -29.04 16.50
N VAL A 34 -21.80 -28.38 17.13
CA VAL A 34 -20.87 -27.40 16.50
C VAL A 34 -19.95 -28.09 15.51
N GLY A 35 -19.60 -29.37 15.72
CA GLY A 35 -18.85 -30.17 14.75
C GLY A 35 -19.50 -30.31 13.39
N THR A 36 -20.78 -29.96 13.23
CA THR A 36 -21.47 -29.88 11.92
C THR A 36 -21.12 -28.63 11.10
N VAL A 37 -20.54 -27.64 11.71
CA VAL A 37 -20.05 -26.43 11.00
C VAL A 37 -18.78 -26.79 10.24
N PRO A 38 -18.67 -26.54 8.92
CA PRO A 38 -17.51 -26.97 8.13
C PRO A 38 -16.15 -26.50 8.66
N ALA A 39 -16.10 -25.31 9.25
CA ALA A 39 -14.87 -24.76 9.84
C ALA A 39 -14.42 -25.51 11.12
N TYR A 40 -15.34 -26.22 11.78
CA TYR A 40 -15.13 -26.99 13.02
C TYR A 40 -15.31 -28.52 12.81
N ALA A 41 -15.52 -28.97 11.56
CA ALA A 41 -15.71 -30.37 11.20
C ALA A 41 -14.43 -31.23 11.31
N ARG A 42 -13.27 -30.64 11.60
CA ARG A 42 -12.07 -31.39 11.96
C ARG A 42 -12.24 -31.95 13.37
N PRO A 43 -11.60 -33.11 13.67
CA PRO A 43 -11.62 -33.62 15.04
C PRO A 43 -11.26 -32.49 16.01
N LEU A 44 -12.14 -32.22 16.98
CA LEU A 44 -11.90 -31.25 18.05
C LEU A 44 -10.87 -31.82 19.04
N GLU A 45 -9.72 -32.29 18.51
CA GLU A 45 -8.59 -32.86 19.21
C GLU A 45 -7.47 -31.85 19.35
N GLY A 46 -6.60 -32.04 20.35
CA GLY A 46 -5.49 -31.15 20.64
C GLY A 46 -5.92 -29.80 21.20
N ASP A 47 -5.02 -28.83 21.17
CA ASP A 47 -5.20 -27.48 21.76
C ASP A 47 -6.45 -26.77 21.28
N PHE A 48 -6.82 -26.98 20.01
CA PHE A 48 -8.01 -26.34 19.42
C PHE A 48 -9.31 -26.89 20.03
N GLY A 49 -9.46 -28.22 20.15
CA GLY A 49 -10.63 -28.82 20.74
C GLY A 49 -10.76 -28.45 22.21
N VAL A 50 -9.64 -28.40 22.93
CA VAL A 50 -9.58 -27.95 24.33
C VAL A 50 -10.08 -26.51 24.44
N GLY A 51 -9.64 -25.63 23.53
CA GLY A 51 -10.06 -24.23 23.51
C GLY A 51 -11.56 -24.06 23.23
N VAL A 52 -12.12 -24.79 22.26
CA VAL A 52 -13.56 -24.73 21.95
C VAL A 52 -14.38 -25.23 23.14
N ARG A 53 -13.99 -26.37 23.76
CA ARG A 53 -14.65 -26.90 24.95
C ARG A 53 -14.64 -25.91 26.11
N ALA A 54 -13.48 -25.35 26.40
CA ALA A 54 -13.33 -24.36 27.47
C ALA A 54 -14.21 -23.09 27.19
N GLY A 55 -14.26 -22.63 25.95
CA GLY A 55 -15.13 -21.49 25.56
C GLY A 55 -16.62 -21.78 25.77
N VAL A 56 -17.11 -22.98 25.37
CA VAL A 56 -18.50 -23.38 25.56
C VAL A 56 -18.81 -23.52 27.06
N GLN A 57 -17.95 -24.20 27.81
CA GLN A 57 -18.12 -24.38 29.25
C GLN A 57 -18.16 -23.04 29.99
N GLN A 58 -17.27 -22.12 29.62
CA GLN A 58 -17.22 -20.79 30.22
C GLN A 58 -18.47 -19.97 29.89
N ALA A 59 -18.97 -20.00 28.63
CA ALA A 59 -20.18 -19.32 28.23
C ALA A 59 -21.38 -19.75 29.08
N LEU A 60 -21.58 -21.05 29.21
CA LEU A 60 -22.70 -21.60 29.97
C LEU A 60 -22.56 -21.31 31.49
N THR A 61 -21.36 -21.49 32.04
CA THR A 61 -21.10 -21.20 33.44
C THR A 61 -21.33 -19.70 33.75
N HIS A 62 -20.90 -18.81 32.86
CA HIS A 62 -21.07 -17.39 33.03
C HIS A 62 -22.56 -16.97 32.94
N LEU A 63 -23.33 -17.55 32.00
CA LEU A 63 -24.78 -17.28 31.91
C LEU A 63 -25.48 -17.67 33.23
N VAL A 64 -25.17 -18.88 33.79
CA VAL A 64 -25.77 -19.29 35.04
C VAL A 64 -25.35 -18.38 36.20
N ALA A 65 -24.09 -17.94 36.22
CA ALA A 65 -23.59 -17.00 37.24
C ALA A 65 -24.27 -15.63 37.16
N GLU A 66 -24.52 -15.13 35.95
CA GLU A 66 -25.26 -13.89 35.74
C GLU A 66 -26.70 -13.96 36.19
N ILE A 67 -27.38 -15.12 36.05
CA ILE A 67 -28.73 -15.33 36.56
C ILE A 67 -28.75 -15.39 38.10
N GLU A 68 -27.70 -15.94 38.74
CA GLU A 68 -27.59 -15.99 40.18
C GLU A 68 -27.19 -14.69 40.85
N ALA A 69 -26.48 -13.83 40.09
CA ALA A 69 -25.91 -12.61 40.66
C ALA A 69 -26.98 -11.55 40.88
N SER A 70 -26.97 -10.90 42.05
CA SER A 70 -27.78 -9.71 42.30
C SER A 70 -27.23 -8.42 41.65
N GLY A 71 -26.30 -8.58 40.69
CA GLY A 71 -25.66 -7.47 39.98
C GLY A 71 -24.68 -7.98 38.91
N PRO A 72 -24.12 -7.11 38.08
CA PRO A 72 -23.30 -7.52 36.94
C PRO A 72 -22.05 -8.26 37.38
N VAL A 73 -21.82 -9.43 36.79
CA VAL A 73 -20.61 -10.25 36.98
C VAL A 73 -19.47 -9.63 36.18
N PRO A 74 -18.22 -9.61 36.68
CA PRO A 74 -17.07 -9.08 35.96
C PRO A 74 -16.97 -9.72 34.55
N ARG A 75 -17.04 -8.89 33.51
CA ARG A 75 -16.94 -9.35 32.12
C ARG A 75 -15.54 -9.93 31.87
N SER A 76 -15.52 -11.13 31.31
CA SER A 76 -14.30 -11.78 30.87
C SER A 76 -14.01 -11.41 29.41
N ASP A 77 -12.77 -11.07 29.07
CA ASP A 77 -12.32 -10.81 27.69
C ASP A 77 -12.31 -12.07 26.78
N VAL A 78 -12.84 -13.19 27.27
CA VAL A 78 -12.77 -14.50 26.58
C VAL A 78 -13.40 -14.45 25.20
N TYR A 79 -14.54 -13.80 25.05
CA TYR A 79 -15.24 -13.77 23.76
C TYR A 79 -14.52 -12.87 22.74
N ARG A 80 -13.93 -11.76 23.17
CA ARG A 80 -13.02 -10.97 22.32
C ARG A 80 -11.79 -11.77 21.94
N GLN A 81 -11.23 -12.57 22.87
CA GLN A 81 -10.08 -13.43 22.58
C GLN A 81 -10.45 -14.57 21.61
N LEU A 82 -11.65 -15.14 21.71
CA LEU A 82 -12.15 -16.11 20.72
C LEU A 82 -12.24 -15.50 19.34
N GLY A 83 -12.84 -14.32 19.21
CA GLY A 83 -12.89 -13.58 17.95
C GLY A 83 -11.50 -13.30 17.37
N ARG A 84 -10.54 -12.85 18.21
CA ARG A 84 -9.14 -12.68 17.82
C ARG A 84 -8.50 -13.98 17.35
N GLY A 85 -8.73 -15.07 18.07
CA GLY A 85 -8.21 -16.40 17.72
C GLY A 85 -8.67 -16.85 16.34
N GLU A 86 -9.96 -16.66 16.01
CA GLU A 86 -10.52 -16.99 14.71
C GLU A 86 -9.84 -16.16 13.58
N ALA A 87 -9.65 -14.86 13.81
CA ALA A 87 -8.96 -13.97 12.85
C ALA A 87 -7.50 -14.40 12.60
N ARG A 88 -6.76 -14.79 13.66
CA ARG A 88 -5.35 -15.24 13.54
C ARG A 88 -5.17 -16.47 12.69
N VAL A 89 -6.13 -17.40 12.76
CA VAL A 89 -6.09 -18.64 11.95
C VAL A 89 -6.82 -18.51 10.62
N GLY A 90 -7.24 -17.29 10.26
CA GLY A 90 -7.88 -16.99 8.96
C GLY A 90 -9.30 -17.54 8.82
N ARG A 91 -9.98 -17.91 9.94
CA ARG A 91 -11.37 -18.34 9.88
C ARG A 91 -12.33 -17.15 9.85
N SER A 92 -13.47 -17.34 9.17
CA SER A 92 -14.48 -16.30 9.07
C SER A 92 -15.25 -16.14 10.38
N LEU A 93 -15.63 -14.91 10.68
CA LEU A 93 -16.53 -14.60 11.79
C LEU A 93 -17.86 -15.36 11.69
N ASP A 94 -18.40 -15.55 10.47
CA ASP A 94 -19.65 -16.25 10.22
C ASP A 94 -19.64 -17.70 10.74
N SER A 95 -18.50 -18.37 10.73
CA SER A 95 -18.34 -19.72 11.29
C SER A 95 -18.54 -19.72 12.79
N LEU A 96 -17.95 -18.74 13.49
CA LEU A 96 -18.09 -18.58 14.94
C LEU A 96 -19.54 -18.23 15.32
N LEU A 97 -20.15 -17.28 14.61
CA LEU A 97 -21.55 -16.89 14.84
C LEU A 97 -22.52 -18.05 14.55
N SER A 98 -22.20 -18.91 13.59
CA SER A 98 -22.99 -20.12 13.33
C SER A 98 -22.89 -21.13 14.47
N ALA A 99 -21.68 -21.29 15.04
CA ALA A 99 -21.49 -22.14 16.22
C ALA A 99 -22.30 -21.61 17.43
N TYR A 100 -22.31 -20.29 17.67
CA TYR A 100 -23.10 -19.70 18.74
C TYR A 100 -24.60 -19.93 18.55
N ARG A 101 -25.14 -19.76 17.34
CA ARG A 101 -26.56 -20.06 17.04
C ARG A 101 -26.92 -21.53 17.24
N ILE A 102 -26.01 -22.45 16.92
CA ILE A 102 -26.19 -23.86 17.17
C ILE A 102 -26.20 -24.11 18.68
N GLY A 103 -25.22 -23.57 19.41
CA GLY A 103 -25.15 -23.68 20.86
C GLY A 103 -26.39 -23.15 21.55
N ALA A 104 -26.90 -21.97 21.15
CA ALA A 104 -28.13 -21.40 21.69
C ALA A 104 -29.34 -22.30 21.51
N ARG A 105 -29.50 -22.92 20.33
CA ARG A 105 -30.62 -23.86 20.07
C ARG A 105 -30.54 -25.11 20.91
N VAL A 106 -29.36 -25.67 21.13
CA VAL A 106 -29.15 -26.84 22.00
C VAL A 106 -29.43 -26.45 23.42
N THR A 107 -28.88 -25.33 23.90
CA THR A 107 -29.11 -24.81 25.25
C THR A 107 -30.60 -24.58 25.52
N TRP A 108 -31.28 -23.87 24.62
CA TRP A 108 -32.73 -23.62 24.76
C TRP A 108 -33.55 -24.91 24.86
N ARG A 109 -33.29 -25.89 23.98
CA ARG A 109 -34.02 -27.17 23.98
C ARG A 109 -33.89 -27.91 25.29
N ARG A 110 -32.69 -27.98 25.83
CA ARG A 110 -32.42 -28.66 27.11
C ARG A 110 -32.95 -27.86 28.30
N ALA A 111 -32.78 -26.53 28.27
CA ALA A 111 -33.28 -25.65 29.32
C ALA A 111 -34.82 -25.66 29.41
N ALA A 112 -35.51 -25.65 28.27
CA ALA A 112 -36.98 -25.71 28.22
C ALA A 112 -37.48 -27.06 28.82
N ALA A 113 -36.92 -28.22 28.42
CA ALA A 113 -37.32 -29.49 28.93
C ALA A 113 -37.11 -29.61 30.46
N ALA A 114 -35.94 -29.18 30.97
CA ALA A 114 -35.67 -29.18 32.39
C ALA A 114 -36.54 -28.18 33.18
N GLY A 115 -36.88 -27.04 32.59
CA GLY A 115 -37.80 -26.08 33.20
C GLY A 115 -39.24 -26.56 33.28
N GLU A 116 -39.71 -27.31 32.27
CA GLU A 116 -41.00 -27.99 32.29
C GLU A 116 -41.03 -29.09 33.40
N GLU A 117 -39.96 -29.91 33.49
CA GLU A 117 -39.84 -30.93 34.56
C GLU A 117 -39.79 -30.31 35.95
N ALA A 118 -39.17 -29.14 36.10
CA ALA A 118 -39.12 -28.37 37.33
C ALA A 118 -40.39 -27.58 37.62
N ALA A 119 -41.41 -27.65 36.75
CA ALA A 119 -42.69 -26.91 36.81
C ALA A 119 -42.49 -25.36 36.90
N LEU A 120 -41.53 -24.83 36.17
CA LEU A 120 -41.35 -23.39 36.06
C LEU A 120 -42.56 -22.73 35.34
N GLU A 121 -42.92 -21.53 35.76
CA GLU A 121 -44.03 -20.81 35.13
C GLU A 121 -43.71 -20.51 33.63
N PRO A 122 -44.69 -20.58 32.71
CA PRO A 122 -44.50 -20.30 31.30
C PRO A 122 -43.86 -18.94 31.02
N SER A 123 -44.20 -17.91 31.80
CA SER A 123 -43.55 -16.57 31.71
C SER A 123 -42.07 -16.62 31.99
N THR A 124 -41.63 -17.44 32.93
CA THR A 124 -40.21 -17.64 33.24
C THR A 124 -39.51 -18.36 32.09
N LEU A 125 -40.15 -19.33 31.42
CA LEU A 125 -39.56 -20.03 30.26
C LEU A 125 -39.42 -19.06 29.07
N TYR A 126 -40.38 -18.18 28.83
CA TYR A 126 -40.26 -17.14 27.78
C TYR A 126 -39.11 -16.18 28.08
N LEU A 127 -39.00 -15.69 29.31
CA LEU A 127 -37.90 -14.83 29.73
C LEU A 127 -36.52 -15.54 29.63
N LEU A 128 -36.46 -16.85 29.92
CA LEU A 128 -35.26 -17.66 29.75
C LEU A 128 -34.87 -17.79 28.29
N ALA A 129 -35.82 -17.93 27.35
CA ALA A 129 -35.55 -17.92 25.92
C ALA A 129 -34.98 -16.59 25.48
N GLU A 130 -35.62 -15.50 25.88
CA GLU A 130 -35.16 -14.13 25.59
C GLU A 130 -33.75 -13.90 26.13
N SER A 131 -33.47 -14.35 27.35
CA SER A 131 -32.18 -14.27 28.01
C SER A 131 -31.09 -15.02 27.24
N ILE A 132 -31.35 -16.25 26.77
CA ILE A 132 -30.42 -17.04 25.96
C ILE A 132 -30.09 -16.32 24.64
N PHE A 133 -31.11 -15.78 23.95
CA PHE A 133 -30.88 -15.06 22.69
C PHE A 133 -30.13 -13.75 22.92
N ALA A 134 -30.49 -12.95 23.90
CA ALA A 134 -29.77 -11.71 24.24
C ALA A 134 -28.32 -12.01 24.66
N TYR A 135 -28.09 -13.10 25.39
CA TYR A 135 -26.75 -13.50 25.76
C TYR A 135 -25.88 -13.90 24.55
N ILE A 136 -26.44 -14.63 23.59
CA ILE A 136 -25.74 -14.98 22.35
C ILE A 136 -25.46 -13.75 21.48
N ASP A 137 -26.37 -12.79 21.45
CA ASP A 137 -26.13 -11.53 20.74
C ASP A 137 -24.96 -10.75 21.37
N MET A 138 -24.87 -10.72 22.70
CA MET A 138 -23.76 -10.14 23.42
C MET A 138 -22.43 -10.85 23.09
N LEU A 139 -22.38 -12.19 23.16
CA LEU A 139 -21.18 -12.97 22.78
C LEU A 139 -20.75 -12.71 21.34
N SER A 140 -21.76 -12.62 20.46
CA SER A 140 -21.53 -12.35 19.03
C SER A 140 -20.91 -10.97 18.81
N ALA A 141 -21.42 -9.94 19.48
CA ALA A 141 -20.89 -8.58 19.40
C ALA A 141 -19.44 -8.47 19.91
N GLU A 142 -19.14 -9.06 21.08
CA GLU A 142 -17.79 -9.07 21.65
C GLU A 142 -16.79 -9.84 20.76
N SER A 143 -17.20 -10.98 20.22
CA SER A 143 -16.37 -11.75 19.29
C SER A 143 -16.12 -11.02 17.97
N ALA A 144 -17.14 -10.33 17.45
CA ALA A 144 -17.00 -9.51 16.25
C ALA A 144 -16.03 -8.36 16.47
N GLU A 145 -16.11 -7.68 17.61
CA GLU A 145 -15.16 -6.63 17.99
C GLU A 145 -13.73 -7.19 18.06
N GLY A 146 -13.53 -8.31 18.74
CA GLY A 146 -12.22 -8.96 18.84
C GLY A 146 -11.65 -9.35 17.48
N HIS A 147 -12.48 -9.94 16.61
CA HIS A 147 -12.11 -10.32 15.26
C HIS A 147 -11.71 -9.12 14.40
N ALA A 148 -12.48 -8.02 14.45
CA ALA A 148 -12.19 -6.80 13.71
C ALA A 148 -10.88 -6.13 14.17
N LEU A 149 -10.67 -6.04 15.49
CA LEU A 149 -9.44 -5.49 16.07
C LEU A 149 -8.20 -6.29 15.63
N GLU A 150 -8.27 -7.62 15.66
CA GLU A 150 -7.15 -8.47 15.26
C GLU A 150 -6.87 -8.37 13.76
N ARG A 151 -7.89 -8.35 12.91
CA ARG A 151 -7.72 -8.12 11.48
C ARG A 151 -7.06 -6.79 11.17
N THR A 152 -7.44 -5.73 11.88
CA THR A 152 -6.80 -4.42 11.76
C THR A 152 -5.34 -4.46 12.19
N ALA A 153 -5.03 -5.16 13.29
CA ALA A 153 -3.67 -5.34 13.77
C ALA A 153 -2.79 -6.14 12.79
N ILE A 154 -3.33 -7.23 12.22
CA ILE A 154 -2.64 -8.03 11.20
C ILE A 154 -2.36 -7.20 9.95
N ALA A 155 -3.35 -6.45 9.46
CA ALA A 155 -3.19 -5.57 8.29
C ALA A 155 -2.15 -4.47 8.56
N GLY A 156 -2.18 -3.85 9.74
CA GLY A 156 -1.20 -2.84 10.15
C GLY A 156 0.21 -3.41 10.27
N ALA A 157 0.38 -4.62 10.80
CA ALA A 157 1.68 -5.30 10.88
C ALA A 157 2.24 -5.62 9.49
N ALA A 158 1.41 -6.10 8.56
CA ALA A 158 1.80 -6.36 7.18
C ALA A 158 2.25 -5.08 6.47
N GLU A 159 1.51 -3.99 6.65
CA GLU A 159 1.87 -2.68 6.09
C GLU A 159 3.20 -2.16 6.63
N LEU A 160 3.43 -2.26 7.95
CA LEU A 160 4.71 -1.91 8.57
C LEU A 160 5.87 -2.76 8.02
N ALA A 161 5.63 -4.04 7.80
CA ALA A 161 6.62 -4.94 7.23
C ALA A 161 6.97 -4.54 5.78
N ARG A 162 5.98 -4.20 4.96
CA ARG A 162 6.18 -3.70 3.58
C ARG A 162 6.97 -2.40 3.57
N ARG A 163 6.63 -1.44 4.43
CA ARG A 163 7.38 -0.18 4.58
C ARG A 163 8.82 -0.42 4.96
N ARG A 164 9.06 -1.33 5.92
CA ARG A 164 10.43 -1.71 6.30
C ARG A 164 11.19 -2.31 5.13
N LEU A 165 10.55 -3.16 4.33
CA LEU A 165 11.15 -3.77 3.15
C LEU A 165 11.57 -2.71 2.12
N VAL A 166 10.70 -1.73 1.81
CA VAL A 166 11.06 -0.62 0.91
C VAL A 166 12.32 0.10 1.40
N ARG A 167 12.37 0.46 2.70
CA ARG A 167 13.57 1.12 3.28
C ARG A 167 14.83 0.30 3.11
N LEU A 168 14.75 -1.03 3.28
CA LEU A 168 15.92 -1.91 3.10
C LEU A 168 16.34 -1.97 1.64
N LEU A 169 15.40 -2.04 0.70
CA LEU A 169 15.66 -2.13 -0.74
C LEU A 169 16.29 -0.86 -1.33
N VAL A 170 15.90 0.32 -0.81
CA VAL A 170 16.41 1.60 -1.35
C VAL A 170 17.53 2.21 -0.50
N ARG A 171 18.01 1.48 0.49
CA ARG A 171 19.07 1.93 1.40
C ARG A 171 20.43 2.00 0.71
N GLU A 172 21.19 3.07 1.00
CA GLU A 172 22.62 3.18 0.66
C GLU A 172 23.45 3.34 1.94
N PRO A 173 24.50 2.53 2.16
CA PRO A 173 24.88 1.34 1.38
C PRO A 173 23.80 0.24 1.44
N ALA A 174 23.81 -0.65 0.42
CA ALA A 174 22.84 -1.73 0.29
C ALA A 174 22.72 -2.58 1.57
N ALA A 175 21.50 -3.00 1.89
CA ALA A 175 21.26 -3.90 3.02
C ALA A 175 21.79 -5.32 2.71
N PRO A 176 22.16 -6.12 3.74
CA PRO A 176 22.48 -7.52 3.54
C PRO A 176 21.32 -8.28 2.88
N VAL A 177 21.66 -9.15 1.93
CA VAL A 177 20.68 -9.92 1.15
C VAL A 177 19.75 -10.74 2.06
N GLU A 178 20.30 -11.34 3.10
CA GLU A 178 19.55 -12.13 4.08
C GLU A 178 18.52 -11.29 4.83
N ALA A 179 18.85 -10.04 5.17
CA ALA A 179 17.93 -9.12 5.84
C ALA A 179 16.77 -8.72 4.93
N VAL A 180 17.03 -8.57 3.61
CA VAL A 180 15.99 -8.28 2.62
C VAL A 180 15.07 -9.49 2.43
N HIS A 181 15.63 -10.71 2.33
CA HIS A 181 14.82 -11.93 2.22
C HIS A 181 13.92 -12.15 3.43
N GLU A 182 14.44 -11.96 4.65
CA GLU A 182 13.62 -12.07 5.86
C GLU A 182 12.53 -10.99 5.92
N ALA A 183 12.86 -9.74 5.57
CA ALA A 183 11.86 -8.68 5.52
C ALA A 183 10.77 -8.94 4.46
N ALA A 184 11.13 -9.49 3.30
CA ALA A 184 10.21 -9.86 2.24
C ALA A 184 9.24 -10.98 2.68
N ARG A 185 9.78 -11.98 3.38
CA ARG A 185 8.99 -13.06 3.96
C ARG A 185 7.97 -12.52 4.99
N VAL A 186 8.40 -11.62 5.88
CA VAL A 186 7.51 -11.01 6.90
C VAL A 186 6.47 -10.10 6.27
N ALA A 187 6.82 -9.40 5.18
CA ALA A 187 5.93 -8.53 4.43
C ALA A 187 4.93 -9.27 3.55
N ASP A 188 5.05 -10.59 3.44
CA ASP A 188 4.32 -11.42 2.48
C ASP A 188 4.40 -10.83 1.05
N TRP A 189 5.64 -10.42 0.66
CA TRP A 189 5.90 -9.84 -0.64
C TRP A 189 7.01 -10.64 -1.34
N GLY A 190 6.61 -11.40 -2.35
CA GLY A 190 7.56 -12.19 -3.14
C GLY A 190 8.56 -11.26 -3.83
N LEU A 191 9.87 -11.47 -3.59
CA LEU A 191 10.90 -10.71 -4.28
C LEU A 191 10.80 -10.95 -5.79
N PRO A 192 10.47 -9.91 -6.59
CA PRO A 192 10.31 -10.07 -8.02
C PRO A 192 11.68 -10.19 -8.69
N ARG A 193 11.69 -10.62 -9.93
CA ARG A 193 12.94 -10.68 -10.71
C ARG A 193 13.49 -9.28 -11.00
N THR A 194 12.60 -8.36 -11.34
CA THR A 194 12.92 -6.98 -11.65
C THR A 194 11.97 -6.01 -10.94
N VAL A 195 12.48 -4.81 -10.66
CA VAL A 195 11.71 -3.71 -10.06
C VAL A 195 12.01 -2.40 -10.76
N ALA A 196 11.05 -1.48 -10.74
CA ALA A 196 11.33 -0.06 -10.92
C ALA A 196 10.82 0.72 -9.73
N ALA A 197 11.58 1.74 -9.32
CA ALA A 197 11.14 2.67 -8.30
C ALA A 197 10.39 3.83 -8.94
N VAL A 198 9.35 4.29 -8.25
CA VAL A 198 8.65 5.55 -8.56
C VAL A 198 8.90 6.52 -7.40
N ALA A 199 9.52 7.65 -7.69
CA ALA A 199 9.66 8.76 -6.74
C ALA A 199 8.48 9.71 -6.94
N ILE A 200 7.67 9.91 -5.90
CA ILE A 200 6.47 10.75 -5.94
C ILE A 200 6.68 11.93 -5.03
N GLU A 201 6.40 13.13 -5.51
CA GLU A 201 6.56 14.37 -4.76
C GLU A 201 5.52 14.48 -3.64
N GLY A 202 6.00 14.77 -2.44
CA GLY A 202 5.18 15.02 -1.27
C GLY A 202 4.63 13.77 -0.59
N HIS A 203 4.27 13.98 0.67
CA HIS A 203 3.47 13.03 1.45
C HIS A 203 2.08 13.66 1.55
N HIS A 204 1.12 13.16 0.77
CA HIS A 204 -0.24 13.69 0.79
C HIS A 204 -1.13 12.81 1.68
N PRO A 205 -1.25 13.10 2.99
CA PRO A 205 -2.22 12.41 3.84
C PRO A 205 -3.63 12.70 3.30
N GLY A 206 -4.30 11.68 2.80
CA GLY A 206 -5.65 11.76 2.25
C GLY A 206 -5.78 11.68 0.73
N ARG A 207 -4.70 11.72 -0.05
CA ARG A 207 -4.71 11.36 -1.46
C ARG A 207 -4.03 9.98 -1.65
N ALA A 208 -4.82 8.94 -1.70
CA ALA A 208 -4.32 7.62 -2.05
C ALA A 208 -4.01 7.59 -3.55
N ILE A 209 -2.74 7.39 -3.90
CA ILE A 209 -2.35 7.09 -5.27
C ILE A 209 -2.69 5.64 -5.52
N ALA A 210 -3.54 5.36 -6.52
CA ALA A 210 -3.94 4.01 -6.88
C ALA A 210 -2.80 3.26 -7.61
N LEU A 211 -1.73 2.98 -6.88
CA LEU A 211 -0.61 2.17 -7.39
C LEU A 211 -1.07 0.74 -7.69
N PRO A 212 -0.34 -0.01 -8.56
CA PRO A 212 -0.58 -1.42 -8.76
C PRO A 212 -0.68 -2.18 -7.43
N ALA A 213 -1.59 -3.15 -7.34
CA ALA A 213 -1.91 -3.85 -6.08
C ALA A 213 -0.72 -4.62 -5.47
N ASP A 214 0.25 -5.00 -6.29
CA ASP A 214 1.49 -5.67 -5.91
C ASP A 214 2.67 -4.71 -5.62
N ALA A 215 2.48 -3.41 -5.83
CA ALA A 215 3.46 -2.40 -5.47
C ALA A 215 3.50 -2.18 -3.95
N ILE A 216 4.69 -1.91 -3.44
CA ILE A 216 4.90 -1.52 -2.04
C ILE A 216 5.48 -0.11 -1.98
N SER A 217 5.09 0.67 -0.99
CA SER A 217 5.52 2.07 -0.89
C SER A 217 5.85 2.50 0.53
N GLU A 218 6.73 3.50 0.63
CA GLU A 218 7.10 4.13 1.90
C GLU A 218 7.56 5.57 1.68
N ALA A 219 7.35 6.40 2.68
CA ALA A 219 7.91 7.74 2.73
C ALA A 219 9.42 7.70 3.00
N ILE A 220 10.20 8.27 2.10
CA ILE A 220 11.65 8.37 2.20
C ILE A 220 12.04 9.86 2.12
N GLY A 221 12.28 10.47 3.28
CA GLY A 221 12.44 11.93 3.37
C GLY A 221 11.16 12.66 3.00
N GLU A 222 11.25 13.59 2.07
CA GLU A 222 10.10 14.37 1.57
C GLU A 222 9.36 13.69 0.39
N LEU A 223 9.83 12.53 -0.04
CA LEU A 223 9.29 11.81 -1.18
C LEU A 223 8.61 10.52 -0.72
N THR A 224 7.64 10.06 -1.49
CA THR A 224 7.16 8.67 -1.40
C THR A 224 7.90 7.84 -2.45
N CYS A 225 8.55 6.76 -2.00
CA CYS A 225 9.12 5.74 -2.86
C CYS A 225 8.13 4.60 -3.01
N ALA A 226 7.73 4.29 -4.24
CA ALA A 226 6.99 3.08 -4.56
C ALA A 226 7.89 2.13 -5.38
N LEU A 227 7.89 0.85 -5.03
CA LEU A 227 8.56 -0.20 -5.78
C LEU A 227 7.53 -1.03 -6.53
N VAL A 228 7.65 -1.06 -7.84
CA VAL A 228 6.74 -1.74 -8.75
C VAL A 228 7.42 -3.00 -9.28
N PRO A 229 6.88 -4.19 -9.02
CA PRO A 229 7.39 -5.44 -9.57
C PRO A 229 7.21 -5.50 -11.08
N ASP A 230 8.16 -6.12 -11.77
CA ASP A 230 8.11 -6.43 -13.21
C ASP A 230 7.52 -5.28 -14.07
N PRO A 231 8.11 -4.07 -14.01
CA PRO A 231 7.54 -2.84 -14.55
C PRO A 231 7.40 -2.85 -16.07
N ASP A 232 8.17 -3.69 -16.78
CA ASP A 232 8.10 -3.86 -18.24
C ASP A 232 6.95 -4.77 -18.70
N GLY A 233 6.13 -5.26 -17.76
CA GLY A 233 4.94 -6.06 -18.04
C GLY A 233 3.89 -5.29 -18.86
N PRO A 234 3.04 -6.01 -19.64
CA PRO A 234 2.02 -5.38 -20.48
C PRO A 234 1.09 -4.46 -19.66
N GLY A 235 0.92 -3.21 -20.11
CA GLY A 235 0.00 -2.24 -19.49
C GLY A 235 0.51 -1.53 -18.24
N ARG A 236 1.61 -1.98 -17.61
CA ARG A 236 2.13 -1.44 -16.34
C ARG A 236 2.45 0.06 -16.42
N ASN A 237 3.13 0.49 -17.48
CA ASN A 237 3.47 1.91 -17.66
C ASN A 237 2.22 2.78 -17.78
N GLY A 238 1.21 2.32 -18.51
CA GLY A 238 -0.07 3.01 -18.64
C GLY A 238 -0.87 3.05 -17.34
N GLU A 239 -0.78 2.02 -16.51
CA GLU A 239 -1.38 1.99 -15.17
C GLU A 239 -0.73 3.02 -14.24
N LEU A 240 0.60 3.08 -14.21
CA LEU A 240 1.36 4.07 -13.43
C LEU A 240 1.08 5.50 -13.90
N GLN A 241 1.05 5.73 -15.20
CA GLN A 241 0.76 7.05 -15.76
C GLN A 241 -0.62 7.55 -15.36
N ARG A 242 -1.65 6.68 -15.42
CA ARG A 242 -3.00 6.99 -14.95
C ARG A 242 -3.03 7.26 -13.45
N ALA A 243 -2.43 6.40 -12.64
CA ALA A 243 -2.39 6.56 -11.19
C ALA A 243 -1.79 7.90 -10.74
N VAL A 244 -0.71 8.34 -11.40
CA VAL A 244 -0.05 9.64 -11.13
C VAL A 244 -0.92 10.81 -11.60
N SER A 245 -1.49 10.72 -12.81
CA SER A 245 -2.35 11.76 -13.38
C SER A 245 -3.63 11.95 -12.58
N ASP A 246 -4.32 10.86 -12.23
CA ASP A 246 -5.58 10.89 -11.45
C ASP A 246 -5.35 11.44 -10.02
N ALA A 247 -4.17 11.17 -9.46
CA ALA A 247 -3.77 11.74 -8.18
C ALA A 247 -3.34 13.21 -8.27
N GLY A 248 -3.07 13.75 -9.46
CA GLY A 248 -2.60 15.12 -9.66
C GLY A 248 -1.27 15.38 -8.94
N VAL A 249 -0.30 14.48 -9.07
CA VAL A 249 1.00 14.56 -8.42
C VAL A 249 2.13 14.49 -9.44
N ARG A 250 3.31 15.02 -9.08
CA ARG A 250 4.53 14.85 -9.86
C ARG A 250 5.23 13.56 -9.48
N ALA A 251 5.69 12.80 -10.47
CA ALA A 251 6.42 11.57 -10.23
C ALA A 251 7.53 11.33 -11.26
N GLY A 252 8.58 10.65 -10.82
CA GLY A 252 9.64 10.13 -11.66
C GLY A 252 9.69 8.61 -11.60
N LEU A 253 9.79 7.95 -12.74
CA LEU A 253 9.97 6.51 -12.88
C LEU A 253 11.44 6.20 -13.13
N GLY A 254 12.03 5.41 -12.24
CA GLY A 254 13.38 4.88 -12.39
C GLY A 254 13.49 3.83 -13.50
N THR A 255 14.71 3.42 -13.79
CA THR A 255 14.94 2.31 -14.74
C THR A 255 14.62 0.98 -14.11
N THR A 256 14.16 0.02 -14.93
CA THR A 256 14.03 -1.39 -14.55
C THR A 256 15.40 -1.96 -14.19
N VAL A 257 15.49 -2.57 -13.01
CA VAL A 257 16.70 -3.20 -12.48
C VAL A 257 16.35 -4.51 -11.77
N ALA A 258 17.34 -5.35 -11.50
CA ALA A 258 17.16 -6.45 -10.55
C ALA A 258 16.88 -5.90 -9.15
N TRP A 259 16.09 -6.60 -8.33
CA TRP A 259 15.68 -6.09 -7.02
C TRP A 259 16.83 -5.66 -6.09
N PRO A 260 18.07 -6.27 -6.12
CA PRO A 260 19.17 -5.80 -5.29
C PRO A 260 19.64 -4.38 -5.63
N ASP A 261 19.38 -3.94 -6.86
CA ASP A 261 19.75 -2.63 -7.37
C ASP A 261 18.61 -1.59 -7.24
N ALA A 262 17.59 -1.87 -6.44
CA ALA A 262 16.42 -0.98 -6.29
C ALA A 262 16.79 0.44 -5.86
N ALA A 263 17.86 0.61 -5.05
CA ALA A 263 18.39 1.92 -4.69
C ALA A 263 18.82 2.74 -5.91
N LEU A 264 19.50 2.11 -6.90
CA LEU A 264 19.85 2.77 -8.16
C LEU A 264 18.62 3.20 -8.96
N SER A 265 17.58 2.34 -9.00
CA SER A 265 16.32 2.71 -9.65
C SER A 265 15.68 3.92 -8.95
N PHE A 266 15.68 3.96 -7.61
CA PHE A 266 15.13 5.09 -6.85
C PHE A 266 15.93 6.39 -7.05
N ALA A 267 17.26 6.31 -7.08
CA ALA A 267 18.10 7.47 -7.39
C ALA A 267 17.77 8.06 -8.77
N ARG A 268 17.58 7.20 -9.79
CA ARG A 268 17.15 7.61 -11.14
C ARG A 268 15.73 8.15 -11.19
N ALA A 269 14.82 7.57 -10.39
CA ALA A 269 13.46 8.07 -10.25
C ALA A 269 13.43 9.49 -9.68
N ARG A 270 14.24 9.77 -8.65
CA ARG A 270 14.40 11.10 -8.07
C ARG A 270 14.94 12.11 -9.08
N ALA A 271 15.93 11.72 -9.86
CA ALA A 271 16.47 12.56 -10.92
C ALA A 271 15.42 12.87 -11.99
N ALA A 272 14.64 11.86 -12.43
CA ALA A 272 13.56 12.02 -13.39
C ALA A 272 12.43 12.91 -12.85
N LEU A 273 12.11 12.83 -11.57
CA LEU A 273 11.11 13.69 -10.91
C LEU A 273 11.45 15.18 -11.06
N ALA A 274 12.74 15.54 -11.00
CA ALA A 274 13.17 16.93 -11.19
C ALA A 274 12.82 17.49 -12.59
N LEU A 275 12.61 16.62 -13.58
CA LEU A 275 12.21 16.97 -14.95
C LEU A 275 10.69 16.87 -15.17
N ALA A 276 9.92 16.43 -14.17
CA ALA A 276 8.49 16.21 -14.32
C ALA A 276 7.72 17.54 -14.36
N ALA A 277 6.79 17.64 -15.32
CA ALA A 277 5.77 18.68 -15.32
C ALA A 277 4.76 18.48 -14.17
N PRO A 278 3.99 19.50 -13.79
CA PRO A 278 2.85 19.31 -12.88
C PRO A 278 1.96 18.14 -13.36
N ASP A 279 1.53 17.31 -12.43
CA ASP A 279 0.62 16.16 -12.66
C ASP A 279 1.15 15.11 -13.67
N GLY A 280 2.48 14.98 -13.79
CA GLY A 280 3.12 14.14 -14.79
C GLY A 280 4.07 13.09 -14.22
N LEU A 281 4.15 11.93 -14.92
CA LEU A 281 5.15 10.90 -14.72
C LEU A 281 6.24 11.01 -15.78
N VAL A 282 7.50 11.15 -15.35
CA VAL A 282 8.66 11.19 -16.25
C VAL A 282 9.51 9.94 -16.09
N SER A 283 9.76 9.24 -17.19
CA SER A 283 10.62 8.05 -17.20
C SER A 283 12.10 8.43 -17.33
N ALA A 284 12.93 7.96 -16.38
CA ALA A 284 14.37 8.12 -16.44
C ALA A 284 14.98 7.51 -17.70
N ARG A 285 14.40 6.45 -18.24
CA ARG A 285 14.85 5.81 -19.48
C ARG A 285 14.62 6.71 -20.71
N GLU A 286 13.44 7.32 -20.79
CA GLU A 286 13.08 8.19 -21.90
C GLU A 286 13.86 9.51 -21.90
N ARG A 287 14.19 10.01 -20.72
CA ARG A 287 14.92 11.28 -20.52
C ARG A 287 16.39 11.06 -20.13
N ALA A 288 16.95 9.87 -20.44
CA ALA A 288 18.31 9.50 -20.04
C ALA A 288 19.38 10.53 -20.50
N GLY A 289 19.24 11.07 -21.70
CA GLY A 289 20.16 12.10 -22.21
C GLY A 289 20.17 13.37 -21.35
N GLU A 290 19.01 13.85 -20.93
CA GLU A 290 18.87 15.03 -20.07
C GLU A 290 19.40 14.75 -18.66
N LEU A 291 19.13 13.55 -18.13
CA LEU A 291 19.65 13.13 -16.82
C LEU A 291 21.18 13.01 -16.80
N LEU A 292 21.79 12.54 -17.89
CA LEU A 292 23.24 12.53 -18.02
C LEU A 292 23.83 13.95 -17.97
N LEU A 293 23.17 14.90 -18.62
CA LEU A 293 23.60 16.32 -18.63
C LEU A 293 23.37 16.97 -17.25
N ALA A 294 22.34 16.58 -16.53
CA ALA A 294 22.04 17.10 -15.20
C ALA A 294 22.91 16.49 -14.09
N GLY A 295 23.69 15.44 -14.35
CA GLY A 295 24.45 14.68 -13.36
C GLY A 295 25.56 15.51 -12.68
N ASP A 296 26.23 16.38 -13.43
CA ASP A 296 27.12 17.42 -12.91
C ASP A 296 26.83 18.74 -13.59
N ARG A 297 25.93 19.52 -13.00
CA ARG A 297 25.50 20.82 -13.56
C ARG A 297 26.63 21.82 -13.68
N THR A 298 27.60 21.77 -12.76
CA THR A 298 28.73 22.70 -12.78
C THR A 298 29.61 22.43 -13.99
N LEU A 299 30.03 21.16 -14.13
CA LEU A 299 30.84 20.74 -15.28
C LEU A 299 30.10 20.95 -16.61
N ALA A 300 28.81 20.64 -16.67
CA ALA A 300 28.00 20.84 -17.86
C ALA A 300 27.93 22.37 -18.24
N SER A 301 27.75 23.24 -17.26
CA SER A 301 27.71 24.68 -17.48
C SER A 301 29.05 25.24 -17.91
N GLU A 302 30.16 24.80 -17.32
CA GLU A 302 31.50 25.15 -17.71
C GLU A 302 31.81 24.69 -19.15
N PHE A 303 31.46 23.46 -19.46
CA PHE A 303 31.57 22.92 -20.83
C PHE A 303 30.77 23.72 -21.84
N ALA A 304 29.54 24.09 -21.51
CA ALA A 304 28.71 24.92 -22.42
C ALA A 304 29.27 26.32 -22.61
N ALA A 305 29.76 26.95 -21.52
CA ALA A 305 30.39 28.25 -21.57
C ALA A 305 31.64 28.24 -22.46
N ASP A 306 32.50 27.27 -22.32
CA ASP A 306 33.72 27.13 -23.14
C ASP A 306 33.40 26.93 -24.63
N ARG A 307 32.47 26.01 -24.93
CA ARG A 307 32.10 25.71 -26.32
C ARG A 307 31.35 26.84 -26.99
N LEU A 308 30.56 27.63 -26.25
CA LEU A 308 29.81 28.77 -26.77
C LEU A 308 30.52 30.13 -26.56
N ALA A 309 31.77 30.12 -26.09
CA ALA A 309 32.58 31.32 -25.84
C ALA A 309 32.62 32.29 -27.02
N PRO A 310 32.66 31.85 -28.31
CA PRO A 310 32.60 32.79 -29.46
C PRO A 310 31.35 33.66 -29.50
N LEU A 311 30.24 33.21 -28.89
CA LEU A 311 28.99 34.01 -28.79
C LEU A 311 28.99 34.94 -27.58
N ALA A 312 29.83 34.74 -26.59
CA ALA A 312 29.80 35.51 -25.33
C ALA A 312 30.10 37.00 -25.51
N HIS A 313 30.91 37.34 -26.49
CA HIS A 313 31.32 38.73 -26.78
C HIS A 313 30.28 39.52 -27.58
N LEU A 314 29.17 38.91 -27.98
CA LEU A 314 28.12 39.57 -28.75
C LEU A 314 27.11 40.25 -27.79
N SER A 315 26.42 41.29 -28.37
CA SER A 315 25.27 41.86 -27.65
C SER A 315 24.20 40.82 -27.36
N PRO A 316 23.42 40.95 -26.28
CA PRO A 316 22.43 39.93 -25.86
C PRO A 316 21.51 39.48 -27.00
N GLY A 317 20.90 40.42 -27.73
CA GLY A 317 20.01 40.09 -28.85
C GLY A 317 20.71 39.48 -30.08
N SER A 318 22.02 39.70 -30.27
CA SER A 318 22.80 39.03 -31.33
C SER A 318 23.19 37.63 -30.91
N ARG A 319 23.55 37.45 -29.66
CA ARG A 319 23.84 36.14 -29.04
C ARG A 319 22.63 35.20 -29.17
N GLU A 320 21.46 35.66 -28.76
CA GLU A 320 20.22 34.92 -28.85
C GLU A 320 19.89 34.53 -30.30
N ARG A 321 19.88 35.50 -31.23
CA ARG A 321 19.57 35.22 -32.64
C ARG A 321 20.55 34.25 -33.30
N LEU A 322 21.85 34.39 -33.03
CA LEU A 322 22.85 33.47 -33.57
C LEU A 322 22.82 32.11 -32.89
N GLY A 323 22.56 32.05 -31.58
CA GLY A 323 22.35 30.79 -30.83
C GLY A 323 21.17 30.00 -31.39
N MET A 324 20.00 30.65 -31.57
CA MET A 324 18.85 30.02 -32.22
C MET A 324 19.15 29.57 -33.66
N THR A 325 19.95 30.34 -34.40
CA THR A 325 20.31 29.97 -35.77
C THR A 325 21.24 28.75 -35.78
N LEU A 326 22.21 28.70 -34.87
CA LEU A 326 23.10 27.56 -34.73
C LEU A 326 22.35 26.31 -34.35
N ALA A 327 21.46 26.37 -33.33
CA ALA A 327 20.61 25.25 -32.91
C ALA A 327 19.74 24.72 -34.07
N ALA A 328 19.05 25.62 -34.77
CA ALA A 328 18.23 25.22 -35.92
C ALA A 328 19.07 24.59 -37.05
N TRP A 329 20.27 25.13 -37.31
CA TRP A 329 21.15 24.63 -38.37
C TRP A 329 21.71 23.24 -38.02
N LEU A 330 22.10 23.02 -36.79
CA LEU A 330 22.53 21.69 -36.30
C LEU A 330 21.40 20.68 -36.39
N ALA A 331 20.21 21.04 -35.93
CA ALA A 331 19.02 20.18 -35.99
C ALA A 331 18.63 19.80 -37.44
N GLU A 332 18.83 20.71 -38.39
CA GLU A 332 18.60 20.50 -39.84
C GLU A 332 19.83 19.94 -40.56
N GLN A 333 20.79 19.41 -39.81
CA GLN A 333 21.99 18.75 -40.36
C GLN A 333 22.77 19.62 -41.35
N GLY A 334 22.88 20.89 -41.06
CA GLY A 334 23.65 21.85 -41.88
C GLY A 334 22.92 22.37 -43.14
N ARG A 335 21.65 22.04 -43.32
CA ARG A 335 20.89 22.42 -44.53
C ARG A 335 20.25 23.80 -44.42
N LEU A 336 20.70 24.75 -45.26
CA LEU A 336 20.27 26.16 -45.22
C LEU A 336 18.75 26.35 -45.38
N GLY A 337 18.15 25.71 -46.39
CA GLY A 337 16.73 25.89 -46.70
C GLY A 337 15.80 25.44 -45.57
N PRO A 338 15.95 24.21 -45.04
CA PRO A 338 15.24 23.76 -43.86
C PRO A 338 15.46 24.65 -42.62
N THR A 339 16.69 25.09 -42.36
CA THR A 339 17.01 26.03 -41.26
C THR A 339 16.22 27.33 -41.36
N ALA A 340 16.17 27.94 -42.55
CA ALA A 340 15.41 29.16 -42.76
C ALA A 340 13.92 28.98 -42.51
N ARG A 341 13.33 27.86 -43.00
CA ARG A 341 11.91 27.52 -42.73
C ARG A 341 11.65 27.32 -41.24
N ARG A 342 12.51 26.57 -40.53
CA ARG A 342 12.38 26.31 -39.09
C ARG A 342 12.39 27.61 -38.27
N LEU A 343 13.19 28.59 -38.69
CA LEU A 343 13.30 29.90 -38.03
C LEU A 343 12.25 30.92 -38.50
N GLY A 344 11.45 30.61 -39.50
CA GLY A 344 10.49 31.55 -40.07
C GLY A 344 11.15 32.79 -40.71
N ILE A 345 12.40 32.65 -41.25
CA ILE A 345 13.15 33.78 -41.84
C ILE A 345 13.44 33.55 -43.32
N HIS A 346 13.69 34.67 -44.03
CA HIS A 346 14.08 34.56 -45.42
C HIS A 346 15.44 33.84 -45.58
N PRO A 347 15.64 32.99 -46.62
CA PRO A 347 16.90 32.26 -46.88
C PRO A 347 18.15 33.14 -46.93
N GLN A 348 18.03 34.35 -47.42
CA GLN A 348 19.13 35.32 -47.44
C GLN A 348 19.58 35.70 -46.02
N THR A 349 18.62 35.92 -45.09
CA THR A 349 18.88 36.21 -43.68
C THR A 349 19.56 35.03 -42.99
N ALA A 350 19.09 33.83 -43.28
CA ALA A 350 19.71 32.61 -42.76
C ALA A 350 21.16 32.44 -43.26
N ARG A 351 21.40 32.72 -44.56
CA ARG A 351 22.74 32.71 -45.16
C ARG A 351 23.68 33.67 -44.46
N TYR A 352 23.23 34.90 -44.23
CA TYR A 352 24.01 35.93 -43.54
C TYR A 352 24.38 35.50 -42.10
N ARG A 353 23.41 35.01 -41.36
CA ARG A 353 23.65 34.54 -39.98
C ARG A 353 24.59 33.36 -39.94
N LEU A 354 24.47 32.40 -40.86
CA LEU A 354 25.36 31.25 -40.98
C LEU A 354 26.79 31.65 -41.39
N ALA A 355 26.94 32.66 -42.28
CA ALA A 355 28.26 33.20 -42.58
C ALA A 355 28.90 33.78 -41.31
N ARG A 356 28.15 34.53 -40.51
CA ARG A 356 28.63 35.06 -39.25
C ARG A 356 29.00 33.99 -38.24
N LEU A 357 28.24 32.90 -38.17
CA LEU A 357 28.56 31.74 -37.33
C LEU A 357 29.85 31.05 -37.79
N ARG A 358 30.08 30.95 -39.12
CA ARG A 358 31.34 30.41 -39.65
C ARG A 358 32.55 31.31 -39.32
N GLU A 359 32.39 32.59 -39.30
CA GLU A 359 33.45 33.51 -38.83
C GLU A 359 33.79 33.31 -37.36
N LEU A 360 32.78 33.04 -36.52
CA LEU A 360 32.94 32.89 -35.09
C LEU A 360 33.50 31.50 -34.69
N PHE A 361 33.00 30.44 -35.29
CA PHE A 361 33.33 29.08 -34.94
C PHE A 361 34.33 28.41 -35.88
N GLY A 362 34.64 29.02 -37.02
CA GLY A 362 35.61 28.48 -37.96
C GLY A 362 35.31 27.06 -38.43
N GLN A 363 36.33 26.22 -38.44
CA GLN A 363 36.24 24.83 -38.88
C GLN A 363 35.38 23.94 -37.99
N ALA A 364 35.04 24.37 -36.76
CA ALA A 364 34.22 23.57 -35.84
C ALA A 364 32.81 23.30 -36.42
N LEU A 365 32.33 24.14 -37.34
CA LEU A 365 31.04 23.89 -38.01
C LEU A 365 31.12 22.87 -39.17
N ASP A 366 32.30 22.56 -39.64
CA ASP A 366 32.52 21.60 -40.73
C ASP A 366 32.90 20.19 -40.20
N ASP A 367 33.34 20.13 -38.94
CA ASP A 367 33.69 18.90 -38.25
C ASP A 367 32.45 18.28 -37.56
N SER A 368 32.18 17.00 -37.79
CA SER A 368 31.00 16.31 -37.28
C SER A 368 31.04 16.11 -35.75
N GLU A 369 32.21 15.91 -35.17
CA GLU A 369 32.38 15.74 -33.72
C GLU A 369 32.20 17.08 -33.02
N GLN A 370 32.77 18.17 -33.57
CA GLN A 370 32.58 19.52 -33.01
C GLN A 370 31.11 19.96 -33.09
N ARG A 371 30.41 19.61 -34.17
CA ARG A 371 28.94 19.87 -34.28
C ARG A 371 28.16 19.16 -33.20
N PHE A 372 28.51 17.92 -32.87
CA PHE A 372 27.90 17.20 -31.76
C PHE A 372 28.09 17.91 -30.41
N TRP A 373 29.35 18.34 -30.15
CA TRP A 373 29.66 19.06 -28.90
C TRP A 373 28.99 20.46 -28.84
N LEU A 374 28.81 21.13 -29.95
CA LEU A 374 28.08 22.41 -30.02
C LEU A 374 26.55 22.19 -29.78
N ASP A 375 25.96 21.14 -30.34
CA ASP A 375 24.56 20.82 -30.09
C ASP A 375 24.33 20.51 -28.61
N LEU A 376 25.24 19.72 -28.01
CA LEU A 376 25.21 19.39 -26.58
C LEU A 376 25.31 20.69 -25.74
N ALA A 377 26.26 21.56 -26.03
CA ALA A 377 26.43 22.80 -25.29
C ALA A 377 25.20 23.71 -25.36
N LEU A 378 24.55 23.81 -26.53
CA LEU A 378 23.32 24.58 -26.69
C LEU A 378 22.15 24.00 -25.86
N ARG A 379 22.03 22.68 -25.74
CA ARG A 379 21.03 22.00 -24.90
C ARG A 379 21.26 22.33 -23.44
N VAL A 380 22.50 22.20 -22.94
CA VAL A 380 22.86 22.56 -21.57
C VAL A 380 22.54 24.03 -21.27
N ALA A 381 22.87 24.93 -22.19
CA ALA A 381 22.59 26.36 -22.02
C ALA A 381 21.08 26.67 -22.00
N ALA A 382 20.27 25.91 -22.73
CA ALA A 382 18.81 26.10 -22.77
C ALA A 382 18.14 25.63 -21.44
N ASP A 383 18.65 24.56 -20.80
CA ASP A 383 18.14 24.04 -19.53
C ASP A 383 18.56 24.88 -18.31
N SER A 384 19.44 25.88 -18.51
CA SER A 384 19.93 26.75 -17.44
C SER A 384 19.15 28.06 -17.28
N HIS A 385 18.12 28.28 -18.09
CA HIS A 385 17.21 29.45 -18.09
C HIS A 385 15.80 29.01 -17.74
#